data_1bea02484cc6cbcd585cf00a491c8587
#
_entry.id   1bea02484cc6cbcd585cf00a491c8587
#
_cell.length_a   1.000
_cell.length_b   1.000
_cell.length_c   1.000
_cell.angle_alpha   90.00
_cell.angle_beta   90.00
_cell.angle_gamma   90.00
#
_symmetry.space_group_name_H-M   'P 1'
#
loop_
_entity.id
_entity.type
_entity.pdbx_description
1 polymer ?
#
loop_
_entity_poly.entity_id
_entity_poly.type
_entity_poly.pdbx_seq_one_letter_code
_entity_poly.pdbx_strand_id
1 'polypeptide(L)'
;MYLWHTVLPQLLCCLTERENNTVRFILFLSAIVILSLVMFMPTMTSVYYNAIMFPMIFMGITAYVLSENKQRELFASLFVLGIFYSIALCFSSNQYFYVTAMACTASNIASFVFIGNLIKEMKANPDNLDYAVPCKYLAFVMTAFLIILQACFQVTIKAEHCFWDSEPKQLTQTIQNGPAKGIKTTQNNAQTYEQIYADISQYQNLEKGNILFLTQKTWTYLAAEDFPYGTLSAYVTGENQNSLARLRSYYSVNSKKIPKYIYIPKDSEWDNLQKILLEAQQNGYSLSENEVSYKLVK
;
A
#
# COMPACT_ATOMS: atom_id res chain seq x y z
N MET A 1 14.59 15.01 14.52
CA MET A 1 14.95 14.19 15.70
C MET A 1 14.87 14.98 17.03
N TYR A 2 15.21 16.27 17.07
CA TYR A 2 15.13 17.13 18.28
C TYR A 2 13.71 17.37 18.83
N LEU A 3 12.67 17.39 17.98
CA LEU A 3 11.29 17.65 18.41
C LEU A 3 10.71 16.56 19.34
N TRP A 4 11.13 15.31 19.19
CA TRP A 4 10.63 14.18 19.98
C TRP A 4 11.16 14.13 21.41
N HIS A 5 12.40 14.59 21.63
CA HIS A 5 13.03 14.56 22.95
C HIS A 5 12.63 15.71 23.89
N THR A 6 12.14 16.82 23.33
CA THR A 6 11.79 17.99 24.14
C THR A 6 10.28 18.20 24.28
N VAL A 7 9.50 17.94 23.24
CA VAL A 7 8.05 18.21 23.23
C VAL A 7 7.25 17.10 23.92
N LEU A 8 7.62 15.85 23.73
CA LEU A 8 6.88 14.72 24.33
C LEU A 8 7.00 14.68 25.87
N PRO A 9 8.19 14.86 26.51
CA PRO A 9 8.30 14.95 27.96
C PRO A 9 7.60 16.17 28.54
N GLN A 10 7.63 17.31 27.88
CA GLN A 10 6.92 18.52 28.32
C GLN A 10 5.41 18.35 28.23
N LEU A 11 4.90 17.72 27.16
CA LEU A 11 3.48 17.34 27.03
C LEU A 11 3.05 16.34 28.12
N LEU A 12 3.87 15.34 28.41
CA LEU A 12 3.61 14.38 29.49
C LEU A 12 3.65 15.03 30.88
N CYS A 13 4.61 15.92 31.13
CA CYS A 13 4.70 16.68 32.39
C CYS A 13 3.49 17.60 32.55
N CYS A 14 3.03 18.25 31.49
CA CYS A 14 1.80 19.05 31.51
C CYS A 14 0.54 18.23 31.79
N LEU A 15 0.50 16.93 31.50
CA LEU A 15 -0.63 16.04 31.76
C LEU A 15 -0.74 15.57 33.23
N THR A 16 0.31 15.71 34.04
CA THR A 16 0.38 15.12 35.38
C THR A 16 -0.01 16.05 36.53
N GLU A 17 0.02 17.35 36.37
CA GLU A 17 -0.38 18.29 37.43
C GLU A 17 -1.85 18.74 37.32
N ARG A 18 -2.58 18.71 38.42
CA ARG A 18 -4.04 18.68 38.54
C ARG A 18 -4.77 20.02 38.31
N GLU A 19 -4.07 21.15 38.19
CA GLU A 19 -4.72 22.47 38.37
C GLU A 19 -5.26 23.15 37.09
N ASN A 20 -5.01 22.63 35.90
CA ASN A 20 -5.54 23.29 34.67
C ASN A 20 -5.93 22.27 33.57
N ASN A 21 -6.86 21.37 33.88
CA ASN A 21 -7.28 20.28 33.01
C ASN A 21 -7.77 20.72 31.64
N THR A 22 -8.42 21.87 31.54
CA THR A 22 -8.98 22.39 30.27
C THR A 22 -7.91 22.84 29.30
N VAL A 23 -6.94 23.64 29.78
CA VAL A 23 -5.84 24.14 28.93
C VAL A 23 -4.95 22.98 28.45
N ARG A 24 -4.65 22.05 29.34
CA ARG A 24 -3.87 20.85 29.03
C ARG A 24 -4.57 19.95 28.01
N PHE A 25 -5.87 19.78 28.15
CA PHE A 25 -6.68 19.03 27.21
C PHE A 25 -6.71 19.70 25.83
N ILE A 26 -6.85 21.02 25.77
CA ILE A 26 -6.79 21.78 24.51
C ILE A 26 -5.41 21.67 23.87
N LEU A 27 -4.32 21.77 24.66
CA LEU A 27 -2.95 21.60 24.16
C LEU A 27 -2.69 20.19 23.64
N PHE A 28 -3.14 19.17 24.36
CA PHE A 28 -3.05 17.78 23.93
C PHE A 28 -3.83 17.53 22.62
N LEU A 29 -5.05 18.06 22.54
CA LEU A 29 -5.87 17.96 21.35
C LEU A 29 -5.24 18.71 20.16
N SER A 30 -4.73 19.92 20.40
CA SER A 30 -4.03 20.71 19.38
C SER A 30 -2.79 19.98 18.87
N ALA A 31 -2.03 19.35 19.77
CA ALA A 31 -0.86 18.54 19.40
C ALA A 31 -1.26 17.31 18.55
N ILE A 32 -2.33 16.60 18.92
CA ILE A 32 -2.86 15.49 18.12
C ILE A 32 -3.31 15.97 16.74
N VAL A 33 -4.04 17.07 16.65
CA VAL A 33 -4.51 17.65 15.39
C VAL A 33 -3.34 18.06 14.52
N ILE A 34 -2.36 18.78 15.07
CA ILE A 34 -1.16 19.21 14.34
C ILE A 34 -0.35 17.99 13.88
N LEU A 35 -0.13 17.02 14.76
CA LEU A 35 0.59 15.80 14.43
C LEU A 35 -0.12 15.01 13.33
N SER A 36 -1.46 14.91 13.42
CA SER A 36 -2.28 14.30 12.39
C SER A 36 -2.14 15.02 11.06
N LEU A 37 -2.26 16.33 11.03
CA LEU A 37 -2.10 17.12 9.81
C LEU A 37 -0.71 16.95 9.20
N VAL A 38 0.35 17.04 10.00
CA VAL A 38 1.74 16.88 9.52
C VAL A 38 2.01 15.48 9.00
N MET A 39 1.50 14.44 9.66
CA MET A 39 1.70 13.05 9.21
C MET A 39 0.82 12.68 8.02
N PHE A 40 -0.38 13.27 7.90
CA PHE A 40 -1.35 12.87 6.89
C PHE A 40 -1.40 13.77 5.66
N MET A 41 -0.84 14.97 5.72
CA MET A 41 -0.78 15.85 4.54
C MET A 41 -0.15 15.17 3.31
N PRO A 42 1.00 14.47 3.42
CA PRO A 42 1.58 13.75 2.29
C PRO A 42 0.71 12.58 1.80
N THR A 43 -0.10 11.99 2.68
CA THR A 43 -0.96 10.85 2.35
C THR A 43 -2.32 11.26 1.80
N MET A 44 -2.78 12.48 2.11
CA MET A 44 -4.05 13.01 1.60
C MET A 44 -4.06 13.18 0.08
N THR A 45 -2.91 13.47 -0.50
CA THR A 45 -2.76 13.69 -1.96
C THR A 45 -2.42 12.40 -2.72
N SER A 46 -2.19 11.29 -2.04
CA SER A 46 -1.78 10.05 -2.68
C SER A 46 -2.96 9.14 -2.98
N VAL A 47 -3.09 8.73 -4.22
CA VAL A 47 -4.08 7.72 -4.69
C VAL A 47 -3.87 6.35 -4.02
N TYR A 48 -2.64 6.09 -3.57
CA TYR A 48 -2.19 4.78 -3.11
C TYR A 48 -2.51 4.47 -1.65
N TYR A 49 -2.85 5.49 -0.82
CA TYR A 49 -3.02 5.29 0.61
C TYR A 49 -4.48 5.12 1.04
N ASN A 50 -4.72 4.18 1.92
CA ASN A 50 -5.92 4.15 2.74
C ASN A 50 -5.71 5.02 3.99
N ALA A 51 -5.44 6.29 3.76
CA ALA A 51 -5.01 7.23 4.80
C ALA A 51 -6.02 7.44 5.92
N ILE A 52 -7.30 7.07 5.70
CA ILE A 52 -8.36 7.10 6.73
C ILE A 52 -8.04 6.18 7.94
N MET A 53 -7.18 5.18 7.75
CA MET A 53 -6.82 4.25 8.83
C MET A 53 -6.02 4.93 9.96
N PHE A 54 -5.20 5.94 9.65
CA PHE A 54 -4.39 6.61 10.67
C PHE A 54 -5.20 7.54 11.59
N PRO A 55 -6.09 8.42 11.10
CA PRO A 55 -6.97 9.20 11.96
C PRO A 55 -7.80 8.36 12.92
N MET A 56 -8.23 7.17 12.49
CA MET A 56 -8.98 6.24 13.34
C MET A 56 -8.17 5.75 14.55
N ILE A 57 -6.86 5.56 14.43
CA ILE A 57 -6.00 5.22 15.56
C ILE A 57 -5.96 6.36 16.58
N PHE A 58 -5.80 7.61 16.12
CA PHE A 58 -5.80 8.77 17.01
C PHE A 58 -7.14 8.98 17.69
N MET A 59 -8.23 8.77 16.96
CA MET A 59 -9.57 8.81 17.54
C MET A 59 -9.76 7.71 18.58
N GLY A 60 -9.23 6.52 18.34
CA GLY A 60 -9.27 5.40 19.28
C GLY A 60 -8.49 5.69 20.57
N ILE A 61 -7.26 6.23 20.47
CA ILE A 61 -6.48 6.65 21.65
C ILE A 61 -7.26 7.71 22.44
N THR A 62 -7.78 8.73 21.76
CA THR A 62 -8.53 9.81 22.38
C THR A 62 -9.77 9.25 23.10
N ALA A 63 -10.52 8.38 22.45
CA ALA A 63 -11.68 7.73 23.06
C ALA A 63 -11.30 6.88 24.28
N TYR A 64 -10.22 6.09 24.18
CA TYR A 64 -9.71 5.30 25.30
C TYR A 64 -9.29 6.17 26.49
N VAL A 65 -8.57 7.27 26.23
CA VAL A 65 -8.11 8.19 27.30
C VAL A 65 -9.29 8.89 27.98
N LEU A 66 -10.32 9.26 27.23
CA LEU A 66 -11.48 9.98 27.75
C LEU A 66 -12.52 9.09 28.41
N SER A 67 -12.61 7.81 28.02
CA SER A 67 -13.55 6.84 28.61
C SER A 67 -13.19 6.55 30.07
N GLU A 68 -14.20 6.42 30.93
CA GLU A 68 -14.06 5.98 32.33
C GLU A 68 -13.86 4.46 32.40
N ASN A 69 -14.53 3.72 31.54
CA ASN A 69 -14.43 2.27 31.46
C ASN A 69 -13.23 1.85 30.61
N LYS A 70 -12.07 1.70 31.25
CA LYS A 70 -10.81 1.32 30.59
C LYS A 70 -10.78 -0.16 30.22
N GLN A 71 -10.92 -0.46 28.96
CA GLN A 71 -10.73 -1.83 28.43
C GLN A 71 -9.22 -2.11 28.23
N ARG A 72 -8.49 -2.28 29.34
CA ARG A 72 -7.01 -2.40 29.33
C ARG A 72 -6.52 -3.59 28.53
N GLU A 73 -7.19 -4.72 28.60
CA GLU A 73 -6.81 -5.94 27.85
C GLU A 73 -6.94 -5.73 26.35
N LEU A 74 -8.05 -5.15 25.89
CA LEU A 74 -8.24 -4.84 24.48
C LEU A 74 -7.24 -3.80 23.99
N PHE A 75 -6.94 -2.79 24.82
CA PHE A 75 -5.93 -1.79 24.50
C PHE A 75 -4.55 -2.42 24.34
N ALA A 76 -4.11 -3.27 25.27
CA ALA A 76 -2.81 -3.91 25.21
C ALA A 76 -2.73 -4.95 24.08
N SER A 77 -3.72 -5.86 23.98
CA SER A 77 -3.65 -7.03 23.10
C SER A 77 -3.97 -6.72 21.64
N LEU A 78 -4.89 -5.80 21.35
CA LEU A 78 -5.30 -5.55 19.98
C LEU A 78 -4.81 -4.19 19.48
N PHE A 79 -4.94 -3.14 20.29
CA PHE A 79 -4.58 -1.78 19.85
C PHE A 79 -3.06 -1.60 19.81
N VAL A 80 -2.36 -1.84 20.91
CA VAL A 80 -0.89 -1.63 21.02
C VAL A 80 -0.15 -2.64 20.16
N LEU A 81 -0.50 -3.94 20.23
CA LEU A 81 0.14 -4.95 19.38
C LEU A 81 -0.13 -4.71 17.90
N GLY A 82 -1.32 -4.22 17.53
CA GLY A 82 -1.61 -3.82 16.16
C GLY A 82 -0.71 -2.68 15.65
N ILE A 83 -0.40 -1.69 16.50
CA ILE A 83 0.56 -0.63 16.16
C ILE A 83 1.96 -1.22 15.98
N PHE A 84 2.45 -2.04 16.90
CA PHE A 84 3.76 -2.69 16.78
C PHE A 84 3.87 -3.55 15.53
N TYR A 85 2.83 -4.31 15.20
CA TYR A 85 2.76 -5.08 13.96
C TYR A 85 2.85 -4.19 12.72
N SER A 86 2.14 -3.05 12.73
CA SER A 86 2.18 -2.08 11.63
C SER A 86 3.58 -1.48 11.45
N ILE A 87 4.24 -1.15 12.55
CA ILE A 87 5.63 -0.66 12.55
C ILE A 87 6.57 -1.73 12.01
N ALA A 88 6.45 -2.98 12.47
CA ALA A 88 7.28 -4.09 12.01
C ALA A 88 7.12 -4.32 10.51
N LEU A 89 5.90 -4.28 9.99
CA LEU A 89 5.63 -4.38 8.54
C LEU A 89 6.20 -3.20 7.75
N CYS A 90 6.14 -1.98 8.31
CA CYS A 90 6.73 -0.81 7.67
C CYS A 90 8.25 -0.98 7.45
N PHE A 91 8.95 -1.53 8.44
CA PHE A 91 10.40 -1.76 8.34
C PHE A 91 10.77 -3.01 7.53
N SER A 92 9.92 -4.02 7.48
CA SER A 92 10.17 -5.26 6.74
C SER A 92 9.74 -5.19 5.26
N SER A 93 8.92 -4.20 4.89
CA SER A 93 8.41 -4.02 3.55
C SER A 93 9.16 -2.90 2.81
N ASN A 94 9.42 -3.11 1.54
CA ASN A 94 9.91 -2.06 0.64
C ASN A 94 8.81 -1.06 0.22
N GLN A 95 7.58 -1.26 0.68
CA GLN A 95 6.45 -0.37 0.39
C GLN A 95 6.18 0.65 1.51
N TYR A 96 6.96 0.62 2.60
CA TYR A 96 6.89 1.60 3.70
C TYR A 96 5.45 1.85 4.20
N PHE A 97 5.00 3.10 4.19
CA PHE A 97 3.70 3.52 4.69
C PHE A 97 2.48 2.94 3.96
N TYR A 98 2.62 2.46 2.72
CA TYR A 98 1.50 1.85 2.00
C TYR A 98 0.97 0.60 2.71
N VAL A 99 1.89 -0.26 3.15
CA VAL A 99 1.54 -1.50 3.87
C VAL A 99 1.12 -1.19 5.30
N THR A 100 1.70 -0.15 5.92
CA THR A 100 1.39 0.26 7.28
C THR A 100 -0.09 0.60 7.45
N ALA A 101 -0.70 1.28 6.47
CA ALA A 101 -2.12 1.62 6.54
C ALA A 101 -3.03 0.38 6.61
N MET A 102 -2.72 -0.67 5.85
CA MET A 102 -3.45 -1.94 5.90
C MET A 102 -3.18 -2.70 7.21
N ALA A 103 -1.93 -2.66 7.68
CA ALA A 103 -1.51 -3.33 8.90
C ALA A 103 -2.18 -2.75 10.16
N CYS A 104 -2.64 -1.50 10.12
CA CYS A 104 -3.36 -0.85 11.22
C CYS A 104 -4.76 -1.40 11.47
N THR A 105 -5.25 -2.39 10.71
CA THR A 105 -6.62 -2.90 10.82
C THR A 105 -6.98 -3.35 12.24
N ALA A 106 -6.09 -4.07 12.92
CA ALA A 106 -6.33 -4.54 14.30
C ALA A 106 -6.52 -3.37 15.27
N SER A 107 -5.63 -2.36 15.20
CA SER A 107 -5.74 -1.16 16.02
C SER A 107 -7.00 -0.34 15.70
N ASN A 108 -7.43 -0.33 14.44
CA ASN A 108 -8.67 0.35 14.03
C ASN A 108 -9.92 -0.36 14.56
N ILE A 109 -9.96 -1.69 14.58
CA ILE A 109 -11.06 -2.46 15.19
C ILE A 109 -11.16 -2.09 16.68
N ALA A 110 -10.05 -2.08 17.41
CA ALA A 110 -10.03 -1.65 18.80
C ALA A 110 -10.50 -0.20 18.97
N SER A 111 -10.10 0.69 18.07
CA SER A 111 -10.51 2.10 18.05
C SER A 111 -12.02 2.25 17.92
N PHE A 112 -12.67 1.49 17.05
CA PHE A 112 -14.14 1.50 16.92
C PHE A 112 -14.83 1.08 18.22
N VAL A 113 -14.29 0.08 18.92
CA VAL A 113 -14.83 -0.35 20.22
C VAL A 113 -14.69 0.76 21.26
N PHE A 114 -13.52 1.41 21.35
CA PHE A 114 -13.31 2.51 22.30
C PHE A 114 -14.22 3.70 22.04
N ILE A 115 -14.40 4.07 20.77
CA ILE A 115 -15.32 5.13 20.36
C ILE A 115 -16.75 4.78 20.73
N GLY A 116 -17.18 3.54 20.44
CA GLY A 116 -18.51 3.05 20.80
C GLY A 116 -18.79 3.09 22.30
N ASN A 117 -17.79 2.74 23.12
CA ASN A 117 -17.89 2.82 24.58
C ASN A 117 -17.99 4.25 25.08
N LEU A 118 -17.13 5.15 24.57
CA LEU A 118 -17.20 6.56 24.91
C LEU A 118 -18.58 7.16 24.56
N ILE A 119 -19.13 6.85 23.40
CA ILE A 119 -20.47 7.30 23.00
C ILE A 119 -21.55 6.77 23.95
N LYS A 120 -21.46 5.49 24.38
CA LYS A 120 -22.39 4.92 25.35
C LYS A 120 -22.30 5.62 26.70
N GLU A 121 -21.09 5.87 27.22
CA GLU A 121 -20.86 6.62 28.46
C GLU A 121 -21.43 8.03 28.40
N MET A 122 -21.23 8.73 27.29
CA MET A 122 -21.77 10.09 27.07
C MET A 122 -23.31 10.09 27.05
N LYS A 123 -23.94 9.05 26.52
CA LYS A 123 -25.42 8.92 26.53
C LYS A 123 -25.97 8.54 27.88
N ALA A 124 -25.25 7.78 28.70
CA ALA A 124 -25.70 7.29 30.00
C ALA A 124 -25.64 8.36 31.09
N ASN A 125 -24.71 9.32 30.98
CA ASN A 125 -24.49 10.34 32.02
C ASN A 125 -24.62 11.78 31.44
N PRO A 126 -25.82 12.19 31.00
CA PRO A 126 -26.02 13.52 30.44
C PRO A 126 -25.86 14.66 31.47
N ASP A 127 -26.07 14.37 32.77
CA ASP A 127 -26.12 15.36 33.85
C ASP A 127 -24.76 15.59 34.56
N ASN A 128 -23.76 14.75 34.33
CA ASN A 128 -22.41 14.94 34.87
C ASN A 128 -21.58 15.88 33.97
N LEU A 129 -22.25 16.93 33.53
CA LEU A 129 -21.72 17.97 32.62
C LEU A 129 -20.93 19.05 33.38
N ASP A 130 -19.96 18.65 34.18
CA ASP A 130 -18.91 19.59 34.59
C ASP A 130 -18.15 20.08 33.35
N TYR A 131 -17.57 21.27 33.40
CA TYR A 131 -16.92 21.99 32.30
C TYR A 131 -15.98 21.18 31.40
N ALA A 132 -15.60 19.97 31.78
CA ALA A 132 -14.83 19.02 30.97
C ALA A 132 -15.59 18.42 29.78
N VAL A 133 -16.91 18.44 29.79
CA VAL A 133 -17.75 17.79 28.76
C VAL A 133 -17.75 18.57 27.44
N PRO A 134 -17.85 19.92 27.42
CA PRO A 134 -17.69 20.66 26.18
C PRO A 134 -16.36 20.38 25.48
N CYS A 135 -15.28 20.21 26.24
CA CYS A 135 -13.95 19.87 25.68
C CYS A 135 -13.91 18.45 25.14
N LYS A 136 -14.53 17.47 25.82
CA LYS A 136 -14.66 16.10 25.31
C LYS A 136 -15.46 16.04 24.01
N TYR A 137 -16.59 16.76 23.96
CA TYR A 137 -17.42 16.86 22.75
C TYR A 137 -16.67 17.56 21.62
N LEU A 138 -15.99 18.66 21.92
CA LEU A 138 -15.22 19.41 20.94
C LEU A 138 -14.13 18.52 20.34
N ALA A 139 -13.38 17.77 21.16
CA ALA A 139 -12.38 16.81 20.73
C ALA A 139 -12.95 15.77 19.77
N PHE A 140 -14.07 15.17 20.17
CA PHE A 140 -14.74 14.15 19.36
C PHE A 140 -15.23 14.74 18.03
N VAL A 141 -15.90 15.87 18.05
CA VAL A 141 -16.40 16.56 16.84
C VAL A 141 -15.27 16.95 15.91
N MET A 142 -14.17 17.53 16.44
CA MET A 142 -13.01 17.91 15.62
C MET A 142 -12.35 16.68 14.97
N THR A 143 -12.17 15.59 15.72
CA THR A 143 -11.59 14.36 15.18
C THR A 143 -12.52 13.73 14.15
N ALA A 144 -13.82 13.69 14.40
CA ALA A 144 -14.81 13.21 13.44
C ALA A 144 -14.82 14.07 12.16
N PHE A 145 -14.74 15.38 12.30
CA PHE A 145 -14.64 16.30 11.18
C PHE A 145 -13.39 16.03 10.32
N LEU A 146 -12.22 15.83 10.95
CA LEU A 146 -10.98 15.50 10.23
C LEU A 146 -11.08 14.17 9.48
N ILE A 147 -11.71 13.15 10.08
CA ILE A 147 -11.93 11.87 9.42
C ILE A 147 -12.87 12.02 8.22
N ILE A 148 -13.97 12.75 8.38
CA ILE A 148 -14.92 13.01 7.29
C ILE A 148 -14.24 13.79 6.17
N LEU A 149 -13.49 14.85 6.53
CA LEU A 149 -12.73 15.64 5.56
C LEU A 149 -11.76 14.77 4.76
N GLN A 150 -11.00 13.93 5.46
CA GLN A 150 -10.06 13.01 4.82
C GLN A 150 -10.77 11.96 3.97
N ALA A 151 -11.89 11.41 4.42
CA ALA A 151 -12.71 10.49 3.62
C ALA A 151 -13.20 11.16 2.34
N CYS A 152 -13.67 12.39 2.42
CA CYS A 152 -14.08 13.18 1.24
C CYS A 152 -12.91 13.36 0.27
N PHE A 153 -11.73 13.78 0.75
CA PHE A 153 -10.55 13.90 -0.10
C PHE A 153 -10.16 12.58 -0.76
N GLN A 154 -10.15 11.48 -0.02
CA GLN A 154 -9.83 10.15 -0.56
C GLN A 154 -10.84 9.68 -1.60
N VAL A 155 -12.14 9.92 -1.38
CA VAL A 155 -13.18 9.60 -2.35
C VAL A 155 -13.01 10.42 -3.62
N THR A 156 -12.75 11.73 -3.49
CA THR A 156 -12.54 12.62 -4.65
C THR A 156 -11.32 12.18 -5.47
N ILE A 157 -10.17 11.97 -4.82
CA ILE A 157 -8.95 11.52 -5.51
C ILE A 157 -9.17 10.17 -6.21
N LYS A 158 -9.81 9.22 -5.52
CA LYS A 158 -10.10 7.89 -6.12
C LYS A 158 -11.16 7.93 -7.21
N ALA A 159 -12.04 8.94 -7.19
CA ALA A 159 -13.00 9.16 -8.26
C ALA A 159 -12.36 9.79 -9.50
N GLU A 160 -11.29 10.57 -9.31
CA GLU A 160 -10.54 11.20 -10.40
C GLU A 160 -9.46 10.28 -10.99
N HIS A 161 -8.87 9.39 -10.18
CA HIS A 161 -7.75 8.54 -10.57
C HIS A 161 -7.99 7.07 -10.24
N CYS A 162 -7.89 6.20 -11.22
CA CYS A 162 -7.79 4.76 -10.98
C CYS A 162 -6.37 4.35 -10.59
N PHE A 163 -6.27 3.32 -9.75
CA PHE A 163 -4.98 2.77 -9.31
C PHE A 163 -4.17 2.25 -10.51
N TRP A 164 -2.98 2.82 -10.74
CA TRP A 164 -2.07 2.46 -11.87
C TRP A 164 -2.68 2.60 -13.28
N ASP A 165 -3.78 3.33 -13.41
CA ASP A 165 -4.41 3.60 -14.70
C ASP A 165 -4.78 5.09 -14.79
N SER A 166 -5.50 5.45 -15.83
CA SER A 166 -5.94 6.81 -16.12
C SER A 166 -7.22 7.17 -15.36
N GLU A 167 -7.72 8.37 -15.59
CA GLU A 167 -9.01 8.83 -15.07
C GLU A 167 -10.15 7.88 -15.45
N PRO A 168 -11.13 7.62 -14.57
CA PRO A 168 -12.26 6.72 -14.87
C PRO A 168 -12.98 7.02 -16.17
N LYS A 169 -13.06 8.30 -16.57
CA LYS A 169 -13.69 8.74 -17.83
C LYS A 169 -12.95 8.26 -19.08
N GLN A 170 -11.66 7.98 -18.97
CA GLN A 170 -10.81 7.50 -20.08
C GLN A 170 -10.83 5.97 -20.19
N LEU A 171 -11.39 5.26 -19.21
CA LEU A 171 -11.48 3.80 -19.18
C LEU A 171 -12.67 3.32 -20.03
N THR A 172 -12.57 3.53 -21.33
CA THR A 172 -13.69 3.28 -22.28
C THR A 172 -13.61 1.90 -22.95
N GLN A 173 -12.44 1.28 -22.95
CA GLN A 173 -12.20 0.00 -23.61
C GLN A 173 -12.27 -1.15 -22.63
N THR A 174 -12.94 -2.23 -23.05
CA THR A 174 -12.99 -3.47 -22.29
C THR A 174 -12.08 -4.50 -22.95
N ILE A 175 -11.16 -5.08 -22.20
CA ILE A 175 -10.28 -6.15 -22.66
C ILE A 175 -11.14 -7.39 -22.98
N GLN A 176 -10.92 -7.98 -24.15
CA GLN A 176 -11.75 -9.08 -24.65
C GLN A 176 -11.16 -10.46 -24.36
N ASN A 177 -9.83 -10.56 -24.27
CA ASN A 177 -9.12 -11.83 -24.22
C ASN A 177 -8.19 -11.94 -22.99
N GLY A 178 -7.82 -13.17 -22.67
CA GLY A 178 -6.79 -13.49 -21.67
C GLY A 178 -7.17 -13.21 -20.21
N PRO A 179 -6.18 -13.19 -19.32
CA PRO A 179 -6.39 -13.05 -17.88
C PRO A 179 -7.09 -11.78 -17.44
N ALA A 180 -6.97 -10.68 -18.21
CA ALA A 180 -7.59 -9.40 -17.91
C ALA A 180 -8.97 -9.21 -18.59
N LYS A 181 -9.55 -10.26 -19.15
CA LYS A 181 -10.86 -10.19 -19.80
C LYS A 181 -11.93 -9.58 -18.91
N GLY A 182 -12.64 -8.59 -19.43
CA GLY A 182 -13.71 -7.87 -18.72
C GLY A 182 -13.23 -6.63 -17.96
N ILE A 183 -11.93 -6.40 -17.83
CA ILE A 183 -11.38 -5.19 -17.22
C ILE A 183 -11.52 -4.02 -18.19
N LYS A 184 -11.97 -2.88 -17.66
CA LYS A 184 -12.00 -1.61 -18.41
C LYS A 184 -10.71 -0.85 -18.21
N THR A 185 -10.17 -0.32 -19.31
CA THR A 185 -8.95 0.49 -19.32
C THR A 185 -8.98 1.50 -20.47
N THR A 186 -7.91 2.25 -20.67
CA THR A 186 -7.77 3.17 -21.80
C THR A 186 -7.60 2.41 -23.12
N GLN A 187 -7.85 3.06 -24.24
CA GLN A 187 -7.65 2.47 -25.56
C GLN A 187 -6.19 2.02 -25.76
N ASN A 188 -5.24 2.85 -25.37
CA ASN A 188 -3.81 2.53 -25.50
C ASN A 188 -3.41 1.31 -24.68
N ASN A 189 -3.82 1.26 -23.41
CA ASN A 189 -3.52 0.12 -22.53
C ASN A 189 -4.19 -1.18 -23.03
N ALA A 190 -5.43 -1.09 -23.55
CA ALA A 190 -6.12 -2.24 -24.15
C ALA A 190 -5.37 -2.76 -25.37
N GLN A 191 -4.95 -1.88 -26.29
CA GLN A 191 -4.19 -2.27 -27.47
C GLN A 191 -2.85 -2.91 -27.11
N THR A 192 -2.08 -2.29 -26.20
CA THR A 192 -0.81 -2.83 -25.70
C THR A 192 -1.00 -4.20 -25.05
N TYR A 193 -2.04 -4.36 -24.24
CA TYR A 193 -2.36 -5.64 -23.62
C TYR A 193 -2.67 -6.71 -24.65
N GLU A 194 -3.58 -6.44 -25.61
CA GLU A 194 -3.99 -7.40 -26.62
C GLU A 194 -2.82 -7.82 -27.53
N GLN A 195 -1.95 -6.88 -27.88
CA GLN A 195 -0.74 -7.18 -28.66
C GLN A 195 0.21 -8.10 -27.90
N ILE A 196 0.51 -7.80 -26.66
CA ILE A 196 1.39 -8.62 -25.81
C ILE A 196 0.75 -9.99 -25.58
N TYR A 197 -0.57 -10.03 -25.29
CA TYR A 197 -1.27 -11.29 -25.07
C TYR A 197 -1.26 -12.17 -26.32
N ALA A 198 -1.54 -11.62 -27.50
CA ALA A 198 -1.48 -12.34 -28.76
C ALA A 198 -0.08 -12.88 -29.06
N ASP A 199 0.94 -12.09 -28.72
CA ASP A 199 2.34 -12.48 -28.91
C ASP A 199 2.77 -13.61 -27.96
N ILE A 200 2.34 -13.56 -26.69
CA ILE A 200 2.59 -14.63 -25.71
C ILE A 200 1.83 -15.91 -26.09
N SER A 201 0.61 -15.78 -26.61
CA SER A 201 -0.21 -16.93 -26.99
C SER A 201 0.45 -17.81 -28.06
N GLN A 202 1.37 -17.26 -28.87
CA GLN A 202 2.17 -18.04 -29.83
C GLN A 202 3.05 -19.10 -29.17
N TYR A 203 3.46 -18.88 -27.89
CA TYR A 203 4.26 -19.87 -27.15
C TYR A 203 3.48 -21.17 -26.86
N GLN A 204 2.16 -21.15 -26.83
CA GLN A 204 1.33 -22.34 -26.59
C GLN A 204 1.61 -23.46 -27.59
N ASN A 205 2.12 -23.13 -28.78
CA ASN A 205 2.48 -24.08 -29.83
C ASN A 205 3.92 -24.57 -29.74
N LEU A 206 4.69 -24.10 -28.76
CA LEU A 206 6.09 -24.48 -28.60
C LEU A 206 6.24 -25.61 -27.59
N GLU A 207 7.40 -26.29 -27.67
CA GLU A 207 7.78 -27.29 -26.69
C GLU A 207 7.83 -26.69 -25.29
N LYS A 208 7.22 -27.38 -24.30
CA LYS A 208 7.20 -26.91 -22.92
C LYS A 208 8.61 -26.77 -22.34
N GLY A 209 8.87 -25.64 -21.72
CA GLY A 209 10.12 -25.31 -21.06
C GLY A 209 9.95 -24.14 -20.11
N ASN A 210 10.93 -23.91 -19.24
CA ASN A 210 10.86 -22.78 -18.32
C ASN A 210 10.80 -21.46 -19.08
N ILE A 211 9.87 -20.59 -18.68
CA ILE A 211 9.72 -19.25 -19.25
C ILE A 211 10.09 -18.17 -18.23
N LEU A 212 10.75 -17.12 -18.67
CA LEU A 212 11.06 -15.93 -17.89
C LEU A 212 10.49 -14.71 -18.60
N PHE A 213 9.65 -13.95 -17.92
CA PHE A 213 9.20 -12.64 -18.37
C PHE A 213 10.02 -11.56 -17.69
N LEU A 214 10.74 -10.76 -18.48
CA LEU A 214 11.44 -9.57 -18.00
C LEU A 214 10.52 -8.36 -18.15
N THR A 215 9.57 -8.21 -17.23
CA THR A 215 8.57 -7.15 -17.22
C THR A 215 7.99 -6.94 -15.82
N GLN A 216 7.42 -5.76 -15.59
CA GLN A 216 6.62 -5.47 -14.40
C GLN A 216 5.18 -6.00 -14.52
N LYS A 217 4.78 -6.47 -15.72
CA LYS A 217 3.44 -6.96 -16.01
C LYS A 217 3.27 -8.41 -15.57
N THR A 218 2.97 -8.61 -14.30
CA THR A 218 2.87 -9.96 -13.69
C THR A 218 1.80 -10.84 -14.33
N TRP A 219 0.80 -10.26 -14.98
CA TRP A 219 -0.26 -10.99 -15.70
C TRP A 219 0.27 -11.82 -16.88
N THR A 220 1.46 -11.50 -17.40
CA THR A 220 2.10 -12.27 -18.48
C THR A 220 2.31 -13.75 -18.11
N TYR A 221 2.57 -14.03 -16.83
CA TYR A 221 2.66 -15.40 -16.34
C TYR A 221 1.32 -16.11 -16.35
N LEU A 222 0.21 -15.42 -16.13
CA LEU A 222 -1.14 -15.98 -16.26
C LEU A 222 -1.50 -16.26 -17.71
N ALA A 223 -0.95 -15.49 -18.67
CA ALA A 223 -1.14 -15.73 -20.10
C ALA A 223 -0.35 -16.94 -20.61
N ALA A 224 0.69 -17.35 -19.89
CA ALA A 224 1.53 -18.51 -20.19
C ALA A 224 1.40 -19.61 -19.10
N GLU A 225 0.20 -19.85 -18.60
CA GLU A 225 -0.07 -20.74 -17.46
C GLU A 225 0.43 -22.19 -17.65
N ASP A 226 0.51 -22.65 -18.88
CA ASP A 226 1.01 -23.99 -19.22
C ASP A 226 2.54 -24.14 -19.12
N PHE A 227 3.27 -23.06 -18.92
CA PHE A 227 4.73 -23.08 -18.88
C PHE A 227 5.25 -23.03 -17.44
N PRO A 228 6.25 -23.89 -17.10
CA PRO A 228 6.94 -23.76 -15.82
C PRO A 228 7.68 -22.40 -15.74
N TYR A 229 7.67 -21.79 -14.59
CA TYR A 229 8.34 -20.50 -14.40
C TYR A 229 9.84 -20.67 -14.15
N GLY A 230 10.63 -19.98 -14.93
CA GLY A 230 12.09 -19.87 -14.80
C GLY A 230 12.51 -18.74 -13.86
N THR A 231 11.74 -18.45 -12.81
CA THR A 231 12.01 -17.34 -11.90
C THR A 231 11.61 -17.68 -10.48
N LEU A 232 12.20 -16.93 -9.53
CA LEU A 232 11.84 -16.96 -8.11
C LEU A 232 10.71 -15.94 -7.78
N SER A 233 10.44 -15.00 -8.68
CA SER A 233 9.42 -13.97 -8.51
C SER A 233 8.81 -13.59 -9.86
N ALA A 234 7.49 -13.38 -9.88
CA ALA A 234 6.78 -12.88 -11.06
C ALA A 234 7.07 -11.39 -11.34
N TYR A 235 7.73 -10.70 -10.44
CA TYR A 235 8.06 -9.28 -10.55
C TYR A 235 9.55 -9.09 -10.70
N VAL A 236 9.99 -8.82 -11.93
CA VAL A 236 11.38 -8.53 -12.26
C VAL A 236 11.46 -7.12 -12.83
N THR A 237 12.12 -6.23 -12.10
CA THR A 237 12.29 -4.83 -12.52
C THR A 237 13.65 -4.59 -13.11
N GLY A 238 13.70 -3.76 -14.17
CA GLY A 238 14.94 -3.35 -14.79
C GLY A 238 15.76 -2.33 -14.00
N GLU A 239 15.09 -1.52 -13.23
CA GLU A 239 15.69 -0.44 -12.45
C GLU A 239 16.64 -0.93 -11.34
N ASN A 240 16.55 -2.20 -10.97
CA ASN A 240 17.36 -2.74 -9.90
C ASN A 240 18.34 -3.77 -10.44
N GLN A 241 19.61 -3.38 -10.59
CA GLN A 241 20.71 -4.31 -10.94
C GLN A 241 20.74 -5.54 -10.03
N ASN A 242 20.22 -5.41 -8.78
CA ASN A 242 20.07 -6.52 -7.84
C ASN A 242 19.07 -7.58 -8.33
N SER A 243 18.07 -7.24 -9.15
CA SER A 243 17.09 -8.22 -9.65
C SER A 243 17.75 -9.23 -10.60
N LEU A 244 18.58 -8.77 -11.52
CA LEU A 244 19.34 -9.65 -12.43
C LEU A 244 20.44 -10.41 -11.69
N ALA A 245 21.14 -9.78 -10.75
CA ALA A 245 22.13 -10.45 -9.90
C ALA A 245 21.49 -11.58 -9.06
N ARG A 246 20.31 -11.34 -8.51
CA ARG A 246 19.53 -12.37 -7.80
C ARG A 246 19.10 -13.52 -8.71
N LEU A 247 18.67 -13.24 -9.94
CA LEU A 247 18.34 -14.28 -10.91
C LEU A 247 19.57 -15.13 -11.25
N ARG A 248 20.74 -14.52 -11.50
CA ARG A 248 21.98 -15.23 -11.74
C ARG A 248 22.36 -16.14 -10.56
N SER A 249 22.31 -15.60 -9.35
CA SER A 249 22.54 -16.39 -8.13
C SER A 249 21.51 -17.53 -7.96
N TYR A 250 20.26 -17.30 -8.33
CA TYR A 250 19.24 -18.34 -8.32
C TYR A 250 19.54 -19.45 -9.31
N TYR A 251 19.97 -19.13 -10.54
CA TYR A 251 20.29 -20.12 -11.55
C TYR A 251 21.58 -20.87 -11.27
N SER A 252 22.54 -20.27 -10.58
CA SER A 252 23.77 -20.97 -10.16
C SER A 252 23.49 -22.11 -9.20
N VAL A 253 22.44 -22.00 -8.38
CA VAL A 253 22.00 -23.03 -7.42
C VAL A 253 20.92 -23.95 -8.03
N ASN A 254 20.08 -23.42 -8.92
CA ASN A 254 18.92 -24.10 -9.50
C ASN A 254 19.03 -24.18 -11.04
N SER A 255 20.02 -24.89 -11.57
CA SER A 255 20.27 -25.01 -13.01
C SER A 255 19.06 -25.52 -13.80
N LYS A 256 18.22 -26.38 -13.19
CA LYS A 256 16.97 -26.90 -13.81
C LYS A 256 15.92 -25.80 -14.04
N LYS A 257 16.07 -24.63 -13.42
CA LYS A 257 15.18 -23.46 -13.57
C LYS A 257 15.67 -22.44 -14.60
N ILE A 258 16.84 -22.68 -15.22
CA ILE A 258 17.30 -21.82 -16.31
C ILE A 258 16.21 -21.77 -17.38
N PRO A 259 15.76 -20.59 -17.80
CA PRO A 259 14.67 -20.46 -18.75
C PRO A 259 15.08 -20.97 -20.13
N LYS A 260 14.20 -21.70 -20.79
CA LYS A 260 14.29 -22.01 -22.22
C LYS A 260 13.84 -20.82 -23.05
N TYR A 261 12.88 -20.07 -22.54
CA TYR A 261 12.28 -18.91 -23.18
C TYR A 261 12.43 -17.68 -22.29
N ILE A 262 12.91 -16.55 -22.87
CA ILE A 262 12.90 -15.24 -22.21
C ILE A 262 12.09 -14.31 -23.09
N TYR A 263 11.13 -13.62 -22.51
CA TYR A 263 10.24 -12.67 -23.16
C TYR A 263 10.42 -11.29 -22.55
N ILE A 264 10.64 -10.28 -23.37
CA ILE A 264 10.84 -8.89 -22.96
C ILE A 264 9.94 -8.00 -23.81
N PRO A 265 8.83 -7.47 -23.26
CA PRO A 265 8.00 -6.51 -23.98
C PRO A 265 8.79 -5.23 -24.25
N LYS A 266 8.60 -4.63 -25.42
CA LYS A 266 9.30 -3.38 -25.82
C LYS A 266 8.82 -2.14 -25.06
N ASP A 267 7.63 -2.19 -24.49
CA ASP A 267 7.08 -1.14 -23.61
C ASP A 267 7.65 -1.19 -22.18
N SER A 268 8.52 -2.14 -21.89
CA SER A 268 9.24 -2.25 -20.62
C SER A 268 10.53 -1.45 -20.71
N GLU A 269 10.66 -0.42 -19.88
CA GLU A 269 11.89 0.38 -19.79
C GLU A 269 12.98 -0.41 -19.07
N TRP A 270 14.09 -0.65 -19.77
CA TRP A 270 15.27 -1.32 -19.24
C TRP A 270 16.51 -0.53 -19.57
N ASP A 271 17.14 0.07 -18.59
CA ASP A 271 18.35 0.89 -18.76
C ASP A 271 19.53 0.14 -19.41
N ASN A 272 19.54 -1.20 -19.29
CA ASN A 272 20.62 -2.06 -19.77
C ASN A 272 20.13 -3.13 -20.74
N LEU A 273 19.09 -2.88 -21.51
CA LEU A 273 18.47 -3.87 -22.40
C LEU A 273 19.49 -4.50 -23.35
N GLN A 274 20.31 -3.70 -24.03
CA GLN A 274 21.33 -4.20 -24.98
C GLN A 274 22.31 -5.14 -24.29
N LYS A 275 22.73 -4.83 -23.08
CA LYS A 275 23.63 -5.69 -22.31
C LYS A 275 22.96 -7.03 -21.95
N ILE A 276 21.67 -7.00 -21.59
CA ILE A 276 20.90 -8.22 -21.28
C ILE A 276 20.79 -9.10 -22.53
N LEU A 277 20.47 -8.54 -23.69
CA LEU A 277 20.36 -9.25 -24.94
C LEU A 277 21.70 -9.88 -25.37
N LEU A 278 22.80 -9.12 -25.30
CA LEU A 278 24.13 -9.63 -25.58
C LEU A 278 24.56 -10.74 -24.64
N GLU A 279 24.33 -10.59 -23.35
CA GLU A 279 24.64 -11.62 -22.35
C GLU A 279 23.84 -12.90 -22.61
N ALA A 280 22.56 -12.79 -22.95
CA ALA A 280 21.73 -13.93 -23.28
C ALA A 280 22.26 -14.65 -24.55
N GLN A 281 22.62 -13.92 -25.60
CA GLN A 281 23.21 -14.49 -26.81
C GLN A 281 24.53 -15.20 -26.52
N GLN A 282 25.39 -14.64 -25.68
CA GLN A 282 26.65 -15.28 -25.25
C GLN A 282 26.38 -16.58 -24.47
N ASN A 283 25.22 -16.68 -23.80
CA ASN A 283 24.79 -17.90 -23.10
C ASN A 283 24.01 -18.88 -24.00
N GLY A 284 24.05 -18.70 -25.33
CA GLY A 284 23.48 -19.63 -26.30
C GLY A 284 22.01 -19.42 -26.62
N TYR A 285 21.45 -18.23 -26.31
CA TYR A 285 20.09 -17.87 -26.74
C TYR A 285 20.08 -17.27 -28.13
N SER A 286 19.13 -17.71 -28.96
CA SER A 286 18.79 -17.10 -30.23
C SER A 286 17.83 -15.94 -30.01
N LEU A 287 18.15 -14.75 -30.51
CA LEU A 287 17.30 -13.58 -30.41
C LEU A 287 16.41 -13.48 -31.64
N SER A 288 15.11 -13.34 -31.44
CA SER A 288 14.17 -12.85 -32.43
C SER A 288 13.45 -11.61 -31.89
N GLU A 289 13.11 -10.70 -32.79
CA GLU A 289 12.51 -9.42 -32.47
C GLU A 289 11.29 -9.17 -33.37
N ASN A 290 10.22 -8.65 -32.81
CA ASN A 290 9.08 -8.13 -33.55
C ASN A 290 8.72 -6.72 -33.06
N GLU A 291 7.58 -6.17 -33.49
CA GLU A 291 7.15 -4.83 -33.08
C GLU A 291 6.82 -4.74 -31.59
N VAL A 292 6.45 -5.85 -30.94
CA VAL A 292 5.93 -5.90 -29.57
C VAL A 292 6.97 -6.32 -28.55
N SER A 293 7.91 -7.21 -28.95
CA SER A 293 8.81 -7.85 -27.96
C SER A 293 10.15 -8.30 -28.55
N TYR A 294 11.07 -8.58 -27.63
CA TYR A 294 12.26 -9.40 -27.83
C TYR A 294 12.00 -10.79 -27.27
N LYS A 295 12.28 -11.82 -28.07
CA LYS A 295 12.13 -13.23 -27.71
C LYS A 295 13.47 -13.92 -27.80
N LEU A 296 13.87 -14.54 -26.72
CA LEU A 296 15.12 -15.28 -26.63
C LEU A 296 14.79 -16.75 -26.39
N VAL A 297 15.35 -17.64 -27.20
CA VAL A 297 15.10 -19.08 -27.17
C VAL A 297 16.43 -19.83 -27.09
N LYS A 298 16.52 -20.77 -26.16
CA LYS A 298 17.73 -21.59 -25.96
C LYS A 298 17.53 -22.99 -26.52
#